data_61c8bed9407f97a88cd1b229d45168ca
#
_entry.id   61c8bed9407f97a88cd1b229d45168ca
#
_cell.length_a   1.000
_cell.length_b   1.000
_cell.length_c   1.000
_cell.angle_alpha   90.00
_cell.angle_beta   90.00
_cell.angle_gamma   90.00
#
_symmetry.space_group_name_H-M   'P 1'
#
loop_
_entity.id
_entity.type
_entity.pdbx_description
1 polymer ?
#
loop_
_entity_poly.entity_id
_entity_poly.type
_entity_poly.pdbx_seq_one_letter_code
_entity_poly.pdbx_strand_id
1 'polypeptide(L)'
;MAFQGSSRFTIKGGSFTNIAGDQHNHIQGDLVQVINREKNRSIWDEYIWVPTGKIYIKKTICDTDVKRENKKNQSWWNVDARRIINLASIQGEDKDSEFLYISYNGQDAHKAFHKDFEQFSCVRDVKVAQLFGYNDGQFALPALIFYNAPVPVAWIWEYNQFSSLLGAYFQYLFGVIQISKQAIDLRELWIYPRTGTLCIGPYVQYSSTNLKYSASGFRTNLIPIDAHPFLSLHTYSDSSTLFSYLTQRLSAQNIVQGITQFIRSTLECVANEQIAFMLSSLPATIYSRTQHKVIAKWPGNIEEWYYKPVSFGSLPDGMHARCPNINHGSIRIMVMPSHIQQLQSWKFSFYYSLHPMKEWFKFAVSWLLQAHSVLSQCKYQENEWEGSSSMYGFMLNLQCTDSCLPWRKSNISTKKPVYLFIQPIPHPLDHKSVWDAWAQGRKYFWSSDYSGCEEMSEDTRLSLGLPSFTSRIEISQDWWDCTVYNSIKQLHILNGFNPLKTDFAQSLGFSILKVIGNGAQSENAKILKL
;
A
#
# COMPACT_ATOMS: atom_id res chain seq x y z
N MET A 1 36.94 -50.61 29.93
CA MET A 1 35.77 -50.96 29.08
C MET A 1 35.76 -50.07 27.89
N ALA A 2 35.77 -50.57 26.66
CA ALA A 2 35.97 -49.82 25.41
C ALA A 2 34.77 -48.90 24.98
N PHE A 3 33.63 -48.98 25.67
CA PHE A 3 32.39 -48.28 25.27
C PHE A 3 31.83 -47.36 26.34
N GLN A 4 32.64 -46.99 27.32
CA GLN A 4 32.23 -46.10 28.38
C GLN A 4 32.10 -44.65 27.82
N GLY A 5 30.93 -44.07 27.84
CA GLY A 5 30.64 -42.76 27.32
C GLY A 5 30.09 -42.71 25.88
N SER A 6 29.94 -43.85 25.20
CA SER A 6 29.36 -43.91 23.85
C SER A 6 27.85 -44.15 23.90
N SER A 7 27.07 -43.28 23.24
CA SER A 7 25.62 -43.42 23.11
C SER A 7 25.20 -43.44 21.63
N ARG A 8 24.22 -44.28 21.31
CA ARG A 8 23.60 -44.38 19.98
C ARG A 8 24.48 -44.95 18.85
N PHE A 9 25.06 -46.10 19.07
CA PHE A 9 25.58 -46.88 17.94
C PHE A 9 24.97 -48.30 17.94
N THR A 10 24.81 -48.86 16.76
CA THR A 10 24.29 -50.21 16.56
C THR A 10 25.38 -51.03 15.85
N ILE A 11 25.79 -52.13 16.45
CA ILE A 11 26.73 -53.08 15.82
C ILE A 11 25.92 -54.28 15.30
N LYS A 12 25.96 -54.48 13.99
CA LYS A 12 25.32 -55.64 13.34
C LYS A 12 26.39 -56.61 12.91
N GLY A 13 26.54 -57.68 13.66
CA GLY A 13 27.50 -58.80 13.39
C GLY A 13 28.93 -58.45 13.79
N GLY A 14 29.69 -59.42 14.13
CA GLY A 14 31.10 -59.29 14.49
C GLY A 14 31.44 -60.01 15.83
N SER A 15 32.70 -60.40 15.99
CA SER A 15 33.25 -60.90 17.26
C SER A 15 34.02 -59.78 17.97
N PHE A 16 33.84 -59.67 19.28
CA PHE A 16 34.54 -58.68 20.10
C PHE A 16 35.61 -59.35 20.92
N THR A 17 36.83 -58.85 20.85
CA THR A 17 37.93 -59.29 21.66
C THR A 17 38.42 -58.11 22.51
N ASN A 18 38.49 -58.31 23.84
CA ASN A 18 39.05 -57.29 24.74
C ASN A 18 40.57 -57.65 24.92
N ILE A 19 41.44 -56.78 24.40
CA ILE A 19 42.87 -56.93 24.43
C ILE A 19 43.46 -55.82 25.31
N ALA A 20 44.21 -56.18 26.30
CA ALA A 20 44.95 -55.23 27.14
C ALA A 20 46.35 -55.00 26.51
N GLY A 21 46.43 -54.08 25.56
CA GLY A 21 47.61 -53.69 24.82
C GLY A 21 47.34 -53.16 23.43
N ASP A 22 48.36 -52.77 22.68
CA ASP A 22 48.22 -52.26 21.31
C ASP A 22 47.72 -53.33 20.36
N GLN A 23 46.59 -53.13 19.72
CA GLN A 23 45.99 -53.98 18.72
C GLN A 23 46.12 -53.36 17.32
N HIS A 24 46.90 -54.07 16.46
CA HIS A 24 46.91 -53.71 15.02
C HIS A 24 45.80 -54.51 14.30
N ASN A 25 44.71 -53.81 13.93
CA ASN A 25 43.63 -54.40 13.13
C ASN A 25 43.91 -54.23 11.64
N HIS A 26 44.11 -55.29 10.90
CA HIS A 26 44.04 -55.33 9.45
C HIS A 26 42.55 -55.44 9.05
N ILE A 27 41.96 -54.33 8.61
CA ILE A 27 40.57 -54.29 8.10
C ILE A 27 40.64 -54.54 6.60
N GLN A 28 40.22 -55.74 6.15
CA GLN A 28 39.92 -56.01 4.73
C GLN A 28 38.47 -55.64 4.49
N GLY A 29 38.21 -54.41 4.02
CA GLY A 29 36.90 -53.93 3.71
C GLY A 29 36.85 -52.39 3.81
N ASP A 30 35.80 -51.78 3.29
CA ASP A 30 35.60 -50.33 3.34
C ASP A 30 35.46 -49.86 4.79
N LEU A 31 36.41 -49.06 5.26
CA LEU A 31 36.35 -48.38 6.55
C LEU A 31 35.35 -47.24 6.44
N VAL A 32 34.13 -47.45 6.86
CA VAL A 32 33.19 -46.35 7.03
C VAL A 32 33.58 -45.57 8.29
N GLN A 33 34.44 -44.57 8.11
CA GLN A 33 34.73 -43.60 9.15
C GLN A 33 33.50 -42.72 9.38
N VAL A 34 32.69 -43.03 10.39
CA VAL A 34 31.66 -42.14 10.87
C VAL A 34 32.37 -40.96 11.57
N ILE A 35 32.78 -40.00 10.81
CA ILE A 35 33.20 -38.71 11.36
C ILE A 35 31.95 -38.12 12.00
N ASN A 36 31.84 -38.18 13.34
CA ASN A 36 30.95 -37.30 14.08
C ASN A 36 31.46 -35.84 13.88
N ARG A 37 31.17 -35.28 12.72
CA ARG A 37 31.16 -33.84 12.64
C ARG A 37 30.12 -33.37 13.65
N GLU A 38 30.51 -32.67 14.70
CA GLU A 38 29.60 -31.81 15.41
C GLU A 38 28.88 -30.99 14.32
N LYS A 39 27.68 -31.42 13.96
CA LYS A 39 26.84 -30.64 13.07
C LYS A 39 26.63 -29.33 13.82
N ASN A 40 27.28 -28.25 13.38
CA ASN A 40 26.89 -26.92 13.79
C ASN A 40 25.38 -26.85 13.57
N ARG A 41 24.62 -26.87 14.67
CA ARG A 41 23.15 -26.79 14.61
C ARG A 41 22.79 -25.53 13.83
N SER A 42 22.06 -25.72 12.77
CA SER A 42 21.49 -24.61 12.01
C SER A 42 20.09 -24.29 12.53
N ILE A 43 19.59 -23.11 12.25
CA ILE A 43 18.21 -22.74 12.61
C ILE A 43 17.17 -23.70 12.00
N TRP A 44 17.50 -24.36 10.90
CA TRP A 44 16.68 -25.39 10.26
C TRP A 44 16.45 -26.60 11.15
N ASP A 45 17.43 -26.99 11.98
CA ASP A 45 17.36 -28.16 12.87
C ASP A 45 16.38 -27.94 14.06
N GLU A 46 15.93 -26.69 14.26
CA GLU A 46 14.90 -26.33 15.26
C GLU A 46 13.47 -26.55 14.75
N TYR A 47 13.30 -26.81 13.44
CA TYR A 47 11.99 -26.93 12.78
C TYR A 47 11.81 -28.33 12.20
N ILE A 48 10.55 -28.76 12.09
CA ILE A 48 10.21 -30.08 11.56
C ILE A 48 10.32 -30.06 10.04
N TRP A 49 11.15 -30.92 9.47
CA TRP A 49 11.08 -31.22 8.05
C TRP A 49 9.91 -32.20 7.80
N VAL A 50 8.98 -31.79 6.94
CA VAL A 50 7.75 -32.54 6.64
C VAL A 50 7.83 -33.12 5.24
N PRO A 51 7.86 -34.47 5.08
CA PRO A 51 7.81 -35.12 3.78
C PRO A 51 6.52 -34.78 3.03
N THR A 52 6.61 -34.60 1.71
CA THR A 52 5.44 -34.27 0.85
C THR A 52 4.29 -35.27 1.03
N GLY A 53 4.59 -36.58 1.18
CA GLY A 53 3.58 -37.62 1.37
C GLY A 53 2.80 -37.56 2.70
N LYS A 54 3.24 -36.75 3.67
CA LYS A 54 2.53 -36.51 4.92
C LYS A 54 1.60 -35.29 4.87
N ILE A 55 1.63 -34.52 3.79
CA ILE A 55 0.87 -33.28 3.64
C ILE A 55 -0.38 -33.57 2.80
N TYR A 56 -1.56 -33.38 3.39
CA TYR A 56 -2.83 -33.46 2.70
C TYR A 56 -3.41 -32.07 2.48
N ILE A 57 -3.39 -31.60 1.24
CA ILE A 57 -3.95 -30.29 0.86
C ILE A 57 -5.47 -30.42 0.81
N LYS A 58 -6.16 -29.71 1.71
CA LYS A 58 -7.63 -29.66 1.78
C LYS A 58 -8.21 -28.69 0.77
N LYS A 59 -7.58 -27.51 0.62
CA LYS A 59 -8.07 -26.44 -0.23
C LYS A 59 -6.95 -25.48 -0.59
N THR A 60 -6.85 -25.09 -1.86
CA THR A 60 -6.04 -23.93 -2.27
C THR A 60 -6.82 -22.66 -1.96
N ILE A 61 -6.20 -21.75 -1.21
CA ILE A 61 -6.80 -20.48 -0.82
C ILE A 61 -6.53 -19.45 -1.91
N CYS A 62 -5.25 -19.31 -2.33
CA CYS A 62 -4.89 -18.43 -3.45
C CYS A 62 -3.47 -18.68 -3.97
N ASP A 63 -3.16 -17.95 -5.05
CA ASP A 63 -1.85 -17.85 -5.67
C ASP A 63 -1.49 -16.35 -5.79
N THR A 64 -0.36 -15.92 -5.25
CA THR A 64 0.05 -14.52 -5.14
C THR A 64 1.52 -14.33 -5.47
N ASP A 65 1.87 -13.22 -6.12
CA ASP A 65 3.26 -12.84 -6.41
C ASP A 65 3.97 -12.45 -5.09
N VAL A 66 5.26 -12.75 -4.99
CA VAL A 66 6.10 -12.33 -3.85
C VAL A 66 6.56 -10.89 -3.95
N LYS A 67 6.49 -10.27 -5.15
CA LYS A 67 6.94 -8.90 -5.39
C LYS A 67 6.15 -7.92 -4.55
N ARG A 68 6.87 -7.02 -3.89
CA ARG A 68 6.26 -5.94 -3.09
C ARG A 68 6.28 -4.65 -3.87
N GLU A 69 5.15 -3.98 -3.99
CA GLU A 69 5.04 -2.67 -4.65
C GLU A 69 5.76 -1.54 -3.91
N ASN A 70 6.18 -1.78 -2.67
CA ASN A 70 6.74 -0.75 -1.81
C ASN A 70 8.26 -0.64 -1.99
N LYS A 71 8.75 0.49 -2.52
CA LYS A 71 10.17 0.79 -2.79
C LYS A 71 11.09 0.66 -1.57
N LYS A 72 10.57 0.66 -0.35
CA LYS A 72 11.38 0.50 0.88
C LYS A 72 11.95 -0.91 1.06
N ASN A 73 11.42 -1.91 0.38
CA ASN A 73 11.89 -3.30 0.45
C ASN A 73 12.48 -3.76 -0.89
N GLN A 74 13.60 -3.14 -1.29
CA GLN A 74 14.34 -3.50 -2.51
C GLN A 74 14.71 -5.00 -2.60
N SER A 75 14.78 -5.70 -1.46
CA SER A 75 15.15 -7.11 -1.40
C SER A 75 14.16 -8.06 -2.12
N TRP A 76 12.89 -7.65 -2.29
CA TRP A 76 11.85 -8.43 -2.95
C TRP A 76 11.54 -8.00 -4.38
N TRP A 77 12.07 -6.86 -4.82
CA TRP A 77 11.76 -6.28 -6.14
C TRP A 77 12.18 -7.18 -7.31
N ASN A 78 13.33 -7.86 -7.18
CA ASN A 78 13.93 -8.70 -8.20
C ASN A 78 13.78 -10.20 -7.91
N VAL A 79 12.72 -10.62 -7.23
CA VAL A 79 12.43 -12.02 -6.94
C VAL A 79 11.29 -12.47 -7.84
N ASP A 80 11.57 -13.36 -8.78
CA ASP A 80 10.57 -13.95 -9.68
C ASP A 80 10.03 -15.25 -9.09
N ALA A 81 9.07 -15.12 -8.17
CA ALA A 81 8.43 -16.23 -7.53
C ALA A 81 6.98 -15.92 -7.15
N ARG A 82 6.20 -17.00 -6.97
CA ARG A 82 4.81 -16.96 -6.50
C ARG A 82 4.67 -17.81 -5.26
N ARG A 83 3.74 -17.44 -4.37
CA ARG A 83 3.29 -18.22 -3.23
C ARG A 83 1.94 -18.83 -3.54
N ILE A 84 1.86 -20.17 -3.45
CA ILE A 84 0.58 -20.88 -3.50
C ILE A 84 0.20 -21.21 -2.07
N ILE A 85 -0.89 -20.65 -1.59
CA ILE A 85 -1.31 -20.71 -0.19
C ILE A 85 -2.45 -21.71 -0.09
N ASN A 86 -2.25 -22.71 0.76
CA ASN A 86 -3.16 -23.83 0.92
C ASN A 86 -3.53 -24.07 2.39
N LEU A 87 -4.75 -24.51 2.60
CA LEU A 87 -5.15 -25.17 3.84
C LEU A 87 -4.76 -26.64 3.78
N ALA A 88 -4.05 -27.14 4.78
CA ALA A 88 -3.58 -28.52 4.80
C ALA A 88 -3.76 -29.16 6.17
N SER A 89 -3.72 -30.50 6.20
CA SER A 89 -3.51 -31.30 7.39
C SER A 89 -2.24 -32.14 7.24
N ILE A 90 -1.61 -32.47 8.36
CA ILE A 90 -0.34 -33.20 8.39
C ILE A 90 -0.58 -34.54 9.06
N GLN A 91 -0.16 -35.63 8.40
CA GLN A 91 -0.27 -36.97 8.94
C GLN A 91 0.61 -37.13 10.19
N GLY A 92 0.01 -37.54 11.29
CA GLY A 92 0.68 -37.67 12.58
C GLY A 92 0.37 -36.56 13.56
N GLU A 93 -0.21 -35.46 13.08
CA GLU A 93 -0.76 -34.38 13.90
C GLU A 93 -2.24 -34.62 14.21
N ASP A 94 -2.79 -33.84 15.14
CA ASP A 94 -4.21 -33.90 15.51
C ASP A 94 -5.10 -33.71 14.28
N LYS A 95 -6.12 -34.53 14.13
CA LYS A 95 -7.05 -34.52 12.98
C LYS A 95 -7.80 -33.20 12.82
N ASP A 96 -8.01 -32.47 13.91
CA ASP A 96 -8.70 -31.17 13.91
C ASP A 96 -7.73 -29.99 13.73
N SER A 97 -6.43 -30.27 13.70
CA SER A 97 -5.41 -29.25 13.45
C SER A 97 -5.32 -28.91 11.98
N GLU A 98 -5.45 -27.62 11.69
CA GLU A 98 -5.31 -27.07 10.37
C GLU A 98 -4.01 -26.26 10.28
N PHE A 99 -3.30 -26.47 9.20
CA PHE A 99 -2.03 -25.83 8.91
C PHE A 99 -2.15 -24.98 7.65
N LEU A 100 -1.46 -23.85 7.65
CA LEU A 100 -1.26 -23.08 6.44
C LEU A 100 0.00 -23.62 5.74
N TYR A 101 -0.17 -24.16 4.55
CA TYR A 101 0.91 -24.67 3.70
C TYR A 101 1.15 -23.69 2.56
N ILE A 102 2.33 -23.05 2.55
CA ILE A 102 2.71 -22.07 1.53
C ILE A 102 3.85 -22.65 0.71
N SER A 103 3.55 -23.07 -0.52
CA SER A 103 4.55 -23.51 -1.49
C SER A 103 5.01 -22.38 -2.40
N TYR A 104 6.26 -22.43 -2.84
CA TYR A 104 6.89 -21.41 -3.67
C TYR A 104 7.14 -21.97 -5.06
N ASN A 105 6.73 -21.21 -6.10
CA ASN A 105 6.90 -21.57 -7.51
C ASN A 105 7.56 -20.40 -8.26
N GLY A 106 8.24 -20.70 -9.37
CA GLY A 106 8.93 -19.72 -10.21
C GLY A 106 10.45 -19.87 -10.19
N GLN A 107 11.13 -19.02 -10.95
CA GLN A 107 12.57 -19.10 -11.14
C GLN A 107 13.35 -18.90 -9.83
N ASP A 108 12.86 -18.01 -8.95
CA ASP A 108 13.47 -17.68 -7.66
C ASP A 108 12.74 -18.33 -6.48
N ALA A 109 12.01 -19.46 -6.67
CA ALA A 109 11.21 -20.10 -5.63
C ALA A 109 12.00 -20.39 -4.35
N HIS A 110 13.18 -21.01 -4.45
CA HIS A 110 14.05 -21.28 -3.30
C HIS A 110 14.53 -20.00 -2.60
N LYS A 111 14.85 -18.95 -3.36
CA LYS A 111 15.26 -17.66 -2.80
C LYS A 111 14.13 -17.01 -2.00
N ALA A 112 12.89 -17.09 -2.50
CA ALA A 112 11.71 -16.59 -1.79
C ALA A 112 11.43 -17.41 -0.53
N PHE A 113 11.50 -18.73 -0.62
CA PHE A 113 11.36 -19.67 0.49
C PHE A 113 12.36 -19.38 1.61
N HIS A 114 13.67 -19.23 1.29
CA HIS A 114 14.70 -18.93 2.28
C HIS A 114 14.48 -17.59 2.97
N LYS A 115 14.09 -16.56 2.22
CA LYS A 115 13.79 -15.24 2.80
C LYS A 115 12.62 -15.26 3.79
N ASP A 116 11.53 -15.94 3.44
CA ASP A 116 10.40 -16.08 4.34
C ASP A 116 10.78 -16.96 5.55
N PHE A 117 11.53 -18.05 5.33
CA PHE A 117 12.01 -18.88 6.44
C PHE A 117 12.86 -18.06 7.43
N GLU A 118 13.83 -17.29 6.96
CA GLU A 118 14.63 -16.38 7.79
C GLU A 118 13.76 -15.39 8.56
N GLN A 119 12.75 -14.81 7.90
CA GLN A 119 11.85 -13.86 8.54
C GLN A 119 11.04 -14.48 9.68
N PHE A 120 10.51 -15.70 9.51
CA PHE A 120 9.57 -16.31 10.44
C PHE A 120 10.21 -17.29 11.43
N SER A 121 11.40 -17.81 11.16
CA SER A 121 12.10 -18.74 12.05
C SER A 121 12.77 -18.04 13.25
N CYS A 122 13.18 -16.78 13.10
CA CYS A 122 13.89 -16.05 14.15
C CYS A 122 12.99 -15.43 15.24
N VAL A 123 11.66 -15.48 15.07
CA VAL A 123 10.72 -14.79 15.96
C VAL A 123 9.72 -15.76 16.57
N ARG A 124 9.69 -15.82 17.90
CA ARG A 124 8.68 -16.57 18.68
C ARG A 124 7.80 -15.58 19.44
N ASP A 125 6.87 -14.95 18.71
CA ASP A 125 5.92 -13.98 19.24
C ASP A 125 4.51 -14.34 18.73
N VAL A 126 3.50 -14.26 19.58
CA VAL A 126 2.09 -14.48 19.22
C VAL A 126 1.61 -13.52 18.12
N LYS A 127 2.29 -12.38 17.98
CA LYS A 127 2.03 -11.35 16.96
C LYS A 127 2.61 -11.68 15.59
N VAL A 128 3.30 -12.81 15.45
CA VAL A 128 3.90 -13.29 14.20
C VAL A 128 3.37 -14.67 13.91
N ALA A 129 3.05 -14.96 12.64
CA ALA A 129 2.60 -16.28 12.22
C ALA A 129 3.66 -17.33 12.62
N GLN A 130 3.22 -18.32 13.42
CA GLN A 130 4.12 -19.30 14.02
C GLN A 130 4.47 -20.39 13.02
N LEU A 131 5.76 -20.52 12.71
CA LEU A 131 6.26 -21.57 11.84
C LEU A 131 6.25 -22.92 12.55
N PHE A 132 5.60 -23.93 11.96
CA PHE A 132 5.59 -25.32 12.40
C PHE A 132 6.77 -26.07 11.82
N GLY A 133 6.98 -25.96 10.51
CA GLY A 133 7.99 -26.72 9.80
C GLY A 133 8.12 -26.28 8.34
N TYR A 134 8.85 -27.10 7.59
CA TYR A 134 9.15 -26.79 6.19
C TYR A 134 9.28 -28.06 5.34
N ASN A 135 9.20 -27.89 4.02
CA ASN A 135 9.64 -28.84 3.01
C ASN A 135 10.66 -28.13 2.11
N ASP A 136 11.86 -28.66 1.99
CA ASP A 136 12.97 -28.03 1.25
C ASP A 136 12.85 -28.13 -0.27
N GLY A 137 11.86 -28.87 -0.76
CA GLY A 137 11.58 -28.95 -2.19
C GLY A 137 12.49 -29.88 -2.98
N GLN A 138 13.21 -30.81 -2.34
CA GLN A 138 14.05 -31.78 -3.08
C GLN A 138 13.27 -32.61 -4.10
N PHE A 139 12.02 -32.97 -3.79
CA PHE A 139 11.14 -33.79 -4.63
C PHE A 139 9.82 -33.08 -4.98
N ALA A 140 9.63 -31.83 -4.54
CA ALA A 140 8.43 -31.04 -4.74
C ALA A 140 8.79 -29.56 -4.72
N LEU A 141 7.79 -28.67 -4.68
CA LEU A 141 8.04 -27.24 -4.46
C LEU A 141 8.46 -26.98 -3.02
N PRO A 142 9.46 -26.10 -2.76
CA PRO A 142 9.81 -25.70 -1.40
C PRO A 142 8.60 -25.04 -0.73
N ALA A 143 8.41 -25.30 0.57
CA ALA A 143 7.23 -24.83 1.28
C ALA A 143 7.49 -24.56 2.75
N LEU A 144 6.76 -23.59 3.32
CA LEU A 144 6.66 -23.31 4.74
C LEU A 144 5.29 -23.74 5.27
N ILE A 145 5.27 -24.17 6.50
CA ILE A 145 4.08 -24.69 7.18
C ILE A 145 3.89 -23.91 8.46
N PHE A 146 2.72 -23.28 8.64
CA PHE A 146 2.40 -22.48 9.81
C PHE A 146 1.25 -23.10 10.60
N TYR A 147 1.29 -22.92 11.91
CA TYR A 147 0.22 -23.36 12.82
C TYR A 147 -1.09 -22.58 12.61
N ASN A 148 -2.22 -23.21 12.91
CA ASN A 148 -3.55 -22.60 13.05
C ASN A 148 -4.13 -21.93 11.78
N ALA A 149 -3.57 -22.18 10.62
CA ALA A 149 -4.05 -21.71 9.32
C ALA A 149 -4.59 -20.27 9.34
N PRO A 150 -3.79 -19.23 9.66
CA PRO A 150 -4.26 -17.86 9.63
C PRO A 150 -4.66 -17.45 8.21
N VAL A 151 -5.54 -16.47 8.09
CA VAL A 151 -6.07 -15.96 6.82
C VAL A 151 -5.58 -14.53 6.59
N PRO A 152 -5.15 -14.14 5.37
CA PRO A 152 -4.75 -12.77 5.08
C PRO A 152 -5.89 -11.77 5.28
N VAL A 153 -5.65 -10.71 6.06
CA VAL A 153 -6.62 -9.61 6.25
C VAL A 153 -6.97 -8.95 4.93
N ALA A 154 -6.00 -8.83 4.03
CA ALA A 154 -6.18 -8.28 2.70
C ALA A 154 -7.34 -8.95 1.93
N TRP A 155 -7.38 -10.30 1.94
CA TRP A 155 -8.41 -11.05 1.22
C TRP A 155 -9.77 -11.04 1.91
N ILE A 156 -9.76 -11.07 3.23
CA ILE A 156 -11.02 -10.91 3.99
C ILE A 156 -11.65 -9.56 3.63
N TRP A 157 -10.82 -8.53 3.55
CA TRP A 157 -11.30 -7.19 3.22
C TRP A 157 -11.74 -7.07 1.76
N GLU A 158 -10.98 -7.66 0.82
CA GLU A 158 -11.36 -7.76 -0.59
C GLU A 158 -12.68 -8.52 -0.78
N TYR A 159 -12.83 -9.68 -0.13
CA TYR A 159 -14.06 -10.46 -0.14
C TYR A 159 -15.28 -9.66 0.35
N ASN A 160 -15.07 -8.79 1.33
CA ASN A 160 -16.08 -7.85 1.83
C ASN A 160 -16.08 -6.51 1.06
N GLN A 161 -15.68 -6.52 -0.21
CA GLN A 161 -15.75 -5.38 -1.13
C GLN A 161 -15.05 -4.11 -0.59
N PHE A 162 -13.99 -4.29 0.18
CA PHE A 162 -13.22 -3.21 0.79
C PHE A 162 -14.05 -2.30 1.70
N SER A 163 -14.96 -2.87 2.47
CA SER A 163 -15.79 -2.15 3.42
C SER A 163 -14.95 -1.24 4.34
N SER A 164 -15.23 0.06 4.32
CA SER A 164 -14.54 1.04 5.16
C SER A 164 -14.78 0.80 6.66
N LEU A 165 -15.95 0.27 7.00
CA LEU A 165 -16.29 -0.09 8.39
C LEU A 165 -15.47 -1.28 8.87
N LEU A 166 -15.33 -2.32 8.05
CA LEU A 166 -14.46 -3.46 8.33
C LEU A 166 -12.99 -3.01 8.42
N GLY A 167 -12.56 -2.08 7.56
CA GLY A 167 -11.26 -1.45 7.64
C GLY A 167 -11.03 -0.75 8.99
N ALA A 168 -12.01 0.03 9.47
CA ALA A 168 -11.95 0.66 10.79
C ALA A 168 -11.83 -0.37 11.91
N TYR A 169 -12.51 -1.53 11.79
CA TYR A 169 -12.38 -2.64 12.73
C TYR A 169 -10.96 -3.22 12.75
N PHE A 170 -10.33 -3.43 11.58
CA PHE A 170 -8.95 -3.91 11.52
C PHE A 170 -7.96 -2.91 12.13
N GLN A 171 -8.17 -1.61 11.97
CA GLN A 171 -7.35 -0.61 12.64
C GLN A 171 -7.53 -0.63 14.16
N TYR A 172 -8.77 -0.82 14.62
CA TYR A 172 -9.04 -1.02 16.03
C TYR A 172 -8.26 -2.24 16.57
N LEU A 173 -8.39 -3.40 15.91
CA LEU A 173 -7.65 -4.61 16.29
C LEU A 173 -6.14 -4.38 16.31
N PHE A 174 -5.60 -3.72 15.28
CA PHE A 174 -4.18 -3.42 15.19
C PHE A 174 -3.69 -2.58 16.36
N GLY A 175 -4.47 -1.58 16.76
CA GLY A 175 -4.18 -0.73 17.91
C GLY A 175 -4.23 -1.49 19.24
N VAL A 176 -5.26 -2.34 19.43
CA VAL A 176 -5.45 -3.15 20.65
C VAL A 176 -4.34 -4.19 20.81
N ILE A 177 -4.01 -4.93 19.76
CA ILE A 177 -3.00 -6.00 19.81
C ILE A 177 -1.58 -5.43 19.84
N GLN A 178 -1.40 -4.17 19.48
CA GLN A 178 -0.09 -3.49 19.46
C GLN A 178 0.98 -4.29 18.69
N ILE A 179 0.63 -4.77 17.51
CA ILE A 179 1.51 -5.59 16.66
C ILE A 179 2.83 -4.87 16.35
N SER A 180 2.75 -3.57 16.09
CA SER A 180 3.91 -2.73 15.81
C SER A 180 3.68 -1.29 16.23
N LYS A 181 4.76 -0.59 16.57
CA LYS A 181 4.73 0.87 16.77
C LYS A 181 4.68 1.66 15.46
N GLN A 182 4.99 1.01 14.35
CA GLN A 182 4.97 1.59 13.00
C GLN A 182 3.74 1.10 12.23
N ALA A 183 3.32 1.88 11.23
CA ALA A 183 2.30 1.45 10.32
C ALA A 183 2.76 0.21 9.53
N ILE A 184 1.92 -0.80 9.44
CA ILE A 184 2.15 -2.04 8.69
C ILE A 184 1.18 -2.07 7.50
N ASP A 185 1.65 -2.58 6.37
CA ASP A 185 0.80 -2.84 5.22
C ASP A 185 -0.22 -3.94 5.56
N LEU A 186 -1.51 -3.71 5.29
CA LEU A 186 -2.55 -4.71 5.52
C LEU A 186 -2.30 -6.03 4.77
N ARG A 187 -1.51 -5.99 3.71
CA ARG A 187 -1.06 -7.17 2.95
C ARG A 187 -0.10 -8.07 3.73
N GLU A 188 0.48 -7.59 4.83
CA GLU A 188 1.33 -8.36 5.75
C GLU A 188 0.57 -8.78 7.03
N LEU A 189 -0.70 -8.35 7.18
CA LEU A 189 -1.52 -8.72 8.33
C LEU A 189 -2.37 -9.95 8.02
N TRP A 190 -2.40 -10.84 9.01
CA TRP A 190 -3.15 -12.08 9.00
C TRP A 190 -3.99 -12.19 10.27
N ILE A 191 -5.02 -12.99 10.23
CA ILE A 191 -5.92 -13.20 11.35
C ILE A 191 -6.12 -14.69 11.60
N TYR A 192 -6.07 -15.10 12.86
CA TYR A 192 -6.41 -16.46 13.28
C TYR A 192 -7.94 -16.62 13.30
N PRO A 193 -8.52 -17.50 12.47
CA PRO A 193 -9.97 -17.61 12.30
C PRO A 193 -10.73 -17.91 13.60
N ARG A 194 -10.15 -18.72 14.49
CA ARG A 194 -10.77 -19.16 15.73
C ARG A 194 -10.79 -18.08 16.81
N THR A 195 -9.75 -17.25 16.88
CA THR A 195 -9.57 -16.27 17.97
C THR A 195 -9.84 -14.83 17.54
N GLY A 196 -9.85 -14.54 16.24
CA GLY A 196 -9.89 -13.18 15.72
C GLY A 196 -8.62 -12.36 15.98
N THR A 197 -7.54 -13.00 16.42
CA THR A 197 -6.27 -12.32 16.76
C THR A 197 -5.46 -12.05 15.49
N LEU A 198 -4.92 -10.82 15.38
CA LEU A 198 -4.02 -10.45 14.28
C LEU A 198 -2.59 -10.93 14.52
N CYS A 199 -1.91 -11.29 13.43
CA CYS A 199 -0.47 -11.54 13.40
C CYS A 199 0.16 -11.02 12.11
N ILE A 200 1.49 -10.87 12.11
CA ILE A 200 2.29 -10.60 10.90
C ILE A 200 2.53 -11.93 10.20
N GLY A 201 2.25 -11.99 8.90
CA GLY A 201 2.51 -13.15 8.06
C GLY A 201 3.15 -12.76 6.73
N PRO A 202 3.36 -13.72 5.82
CA PRO A 202 3.91 -13.46 4.50
C PRO A 202 3.06 -12.45 3.72
N TYR A 203 3.73 -11.55 2.98
CA TYR A 203 3.05 -10.56 2.16
C TYR A 203 2.20 -11.20 1.07
N VAL A 204 0.98 -10.71 0.89
CA VAL A 204 0.04 -11.11 -0.17
C VAL A 204 -0.42 -9.91 -0.96
N GLN A 205 -0.74 -10.07 -2.23
CA GLN A 205 -1.26 -8.98 -3.05
C GLN A 205 -2.78 -8.87 -2.96
N TYR A 206 -3.30 -7.65 -3.16
CA TYR A 206 -4.70 -7.42 -3.52
C TYR A 206 -4.88 -7.61 -5.02
N SER A 207 -6.09 -7.95 -5.45
CA SER A 207 -6.46 -7.91 -6.87
C SER A 207 -6.54 -6.47 -7.39
N SER A 208 -6.84 -5.50 -6.51
CA SER A 208 -6.93 -4.08 -6.83
C SER A 208 -5.62 -3.34 -6.54
N THR A 209 -5.02 -2.75 -7.58
CA THR A 209 -3.77 -1.98 -7.49
C THR A 209 -3.95 -0.58 -6.88
N ASN A 210 -5.18 -0.10 -6.73
CA ASN A 210 -5.48 1.28 -6.35
C ASN A 210 -5.56 1.53 -4.84
N LEU A 211 -5.41 0.49 -4.02
CA LEU A 211 -5.58 0.58 -2.58
C LEU A 211 -4.24 0.48 -1.86
N LYS A 212 -3.72 1.61 -1.40
CA LYS A 212 -2.52 1.67 -0.55
C LYS A 212 -2.95 1.85 0.90
N TYR A 213 -3.04 0.76 1.64
CA TYR A 213 -3.45 0.82 3.03
C TYR A 213 -2.39 0.34 3.99
N SER A 214 -2.13 1.16 4.99
CA SER A 214 -1.32 0.79 6.13
C SER A 214 -2.18 0.86 7.40
N ALA A 215 -2.15 -0.19 8.21
CA ALA A 215 -2.74 -0.17 9.54
C ALA A 215 -1.83 0.65 10.47
N SER A 216 -2.36 1.72 11.04
CA SER A 216 -1.62 2.57 11.98
C SER A 216 -2.16 2.50 13.42
N GLY A 217 -3.23 1.79 13.63
CA GLY A 217 -3.92 1.66 14.93
C GLY A 217 -4.47 2.99 15.45
N PHE A 218 -5.56 2.94 16.18
CA PHE A 218 -6.02 4.11 16.92
C PHE A 218 -5.13 4.31 18.15
N ARG A 219 -4.72 5.53 18.42
CA ARG A 219 -4.16 5.92 19.72
C ARG A 219 -5.32 6.06 20.72
N THR A 220 -5.82 4.95 21.18
CA THR A 220 -6.87 4.94 22.23
C THR A 220 -6.23 4.58 23.56
N ASN A 221 -6.73 5.15 24.66
CA ASN A 221 -6.51 4.61 26.00
C ASN A 221 -7.29 3.30 26.07
N LEU A 222 -6.61 2.21 25.74
CA LEU A 222 -7.22 0.92 25.45
C LEU A 222 -7.77 0.29 26.71
N ILE A 223 -9.00 -0.17 26.63
CA ILE A 223 -9.57 -1.13 27.57
C ILE A 223 -8.74 -2.41 27.48
N PRO A 224 -8.40 -3.06 28.60
CA PRO A 224 -7.62 -4.30 28.58
C PRO A 224 -8.22 -5.34 27.62
N ILE A 225 -7.37 -6.04 26.89
CA ILE A 225 -7.72 -7.02 25.85
C ILE A 225 -8.62 -8.14 26.39
N ASP A 226 -8.48 -8.47 27.67
CA ASP A 226 -9.16 -9.62 28.30
C ASP A 226 -10.66 -9.42 28.53
N ALA A 227 -11.18 -8.22 28.31
CA ALA A 227 -12.57 -7.92 28.64
C ALA A 227 -13.60 -8.32 27.58
N HIS A 228 -13.19 -8.51 26.29
CA HIS A 228 -14.17 -8.75 25.21
C HIS A 228 -13.60 -9.61 24.08
N PRO A 229 -14.33 -10.66 23.63
CA PRO A 229 -13.92 -11.46 22.50
C PRO A 229 -13.91 -10.63 21.21
N PHE A 230 -12.94 -10.90 20.33
CA PHE A 230 -12.94 -10.34 18.98
C PHE A 230 -14.09 -10.93 18.17
N LEU A 231 -14.51 -10.19 17.14
CA LEU A 231 -15.52 -10.68 16.22
C LEU A 231 -14.99 -11.89 15.42
N SER A 232 -15.85 -12.86 15.18
CA SER A 232 -15.54 -14.01 14.34
C SER A 232 -15.68 -13.66 12.86
N LEU A 233 -14.93 -14.35 12.00
CA LEU A 233 -14.86 -14.05 10.57
C LEU A 233 -16.21 -13.99 9.86
N HIS A 234 -17.18 -14.85 10.25
CA HIS A 234 -18.49 -14.88 9.61
C HIS A 234 -19.33 -13.63 9.85
N THR A 235 -19.00 -12.81 10.86
CA THR A 235 -19.69 -11.55 11.15
C THR A 235 -19.13 -10.36 10.38
N TYR A 236 -18.01 -10.51 9.66
CA TYR A 236 -17.35 -9.39 8.99
C TYR A 236 -18.12 -8.84 7.79
N SER A 237 -19.03 -9.62 7.21
CA SER A 237 -19.95 -9.16 6.16
C SER A 237 -21.17 -8.41 6.70
N ASP A 238 -21.43 -8.51 8.01
CA ASP A 238 -22.56 -7.84 8.67
C ASP A 238 -22.15 -6.46 9.21
N SER A 239 -22.45 -5.43 8.43
CA SER A 239 -22.17 -4.04 8.80
C SER A 239 -22.86 -3.62 10.10
N SER A 240 -24.02 -4.19 10.44
CA SER A 240 -24.75 -3.88 11.67
C SER A 240 -24.00 -4.39 12.90
N THR A 241 -23.52 -5.63 12.86
CA THR A 241 -22.70 -6.22 13.93
C THR A 241 -21.37 -5.49 14.08
N LEU A 242 -20.68 -5.17 12.98
CA LEU A 242 -19.44 -4.39 13.00
C LEU A 242 -19.67 -3.02 13.65
N PHE A 243 -20.71 -2.32 13.23
CA PHE A 243 -21.04 -1.00 13.73
C PHE A 243 -21.37 -1.02 15.22
N SER A 244 -22.24 -1.95 15.66
CA SER A 244 -22.58 -2.14 17.07
C SER A 244 -21.34 -2.46 17.92
N TYR A 245 -20.44 -3.30 17.42
CA TYR A 245 -19.19 -3.63 18.09
C TYR A 245 -18.29 -2.41 18.26
N LEU A 246 -18.11 -1.61 17.20
CA LEU A 246 -17.25 -0.42 17.23
C LEU A 246 -17.81 0.68 18.14
N THR A 247 -19.12 0.93 18.11
CA THR A 247 -19.76 1.98 18.93
C THR A 247 -19.70 1.71 20.42
N GLN A 248 -19.57 0.45 20.84
CA GLN A 248 -19.37 0.07 22.23
C GLN A 248 -17.93 0.33 22.73
N ARG A 249 -16.97 0.53 21.84
CA ARG A 249 -15.52 0.56 22.16
C ARG A 249 -14.80 1.83 21.75
N LEU A 250 -15.32 2.51 20.76
CA LEU A 250 -14.71 3.71 20.18
C LEU A 250 -15.65 4.91 20.30
N SER A 251 -15.08 6.08 20.48
CA SER A 251 -15.84 7.32 20.33
C SER A 251 -16.31 7.49 18.88
N ALA A 252 -17.39 8.24 18.70
CA ALA A 252 -17.89 8.59 17.37
C ALA A 252 -16.80 9.19 16.46
N GLN A 253 -15.97 10.07 17.02
CA GLN A 253 -14.85 10.68 16.31
C GLN A 253 -13.85 9.63 15.82
N ASN A 254 -13.49 8.64 16.64
CA ASN A 254 -12.56 7.57 16.25
C ASN A 254 -13.17 6.67 15.16
N ILE A 255 -14.47 6.38 15.23
CA ILE A 255 -15.16 5.59 14.18
C ILE A 255 -15.11 6.33 12.84
N VAL A 256 -15.47 7.62 12.82
CA VAL A 256 -15.41 8.41 11.59
C VAL A 256 -13.99 8.51 11.07
N GLN A 257 -13.01 8.72 11.95
CA GLN A 257 -11.60 8.70 11.59
C GLN A 257 -11.16 7.37 10.98
N GLY A 258 -11.59 6.25 11.55
CA GLY A 258 -11.30 4.92 11.02
C GLY A 258 -11.87 4.73 9.61
N ILE A 259 -13.14 5.10 9.43
CA ILE A 259 -13.81 5.04 8.13
C ILE A 259 -13.10 5.91 7.10
N THR A 260 -12.69 7.13 7.46
CA THR A 260 -12.02 8.05 6.53
C THR A 260 -10.62 7.61 6.12
N GLN A 261 -9.96 6.73 6.85
CA GLN A 261 -8.66 6.20 6.44
C GLN A 261 -8.75 5.20 5.27
N PHE A 262 -9.93 4.61 5.04
CA PHE A 262 -10.19 3.67 3.95
C PHE A 262 -11.01 4.30 2.82
N ILE A 263 -10.58 5.46 2.39
CA ILE A 263 -11.20 6.21 1.31
C ILE A 263 -10.90 5.52 -0.02
N ARG A 264 -11.89 5.49 -0.90
CA ARG A 264 -11.65 5.12 -2.29
C ARG A 264 -11.07 6.31 -3.02
N SER A 265 -9.86 6.14 -3.55
CA SER A 265 -9.19 7.18 -4.34
C SER A 265 -9.14 6.77 -5.79
N THR A 266 -9.48 7.68 -6.68
CA THR A 266 -9.36 7.49 -8.12
C THR A 266 -8.41 8.52 -8.71
N LEU A 267 -7.63 8.09 -9.72
CA LEU A 267 -6.89 8.99 -10.59
C LEU A 267 -7.72 9.14 -11.87
N GLU A 268 -8.26 10.33 -12.08
CA GLU A 268 -9.08 10.64 -13.23
C GLU A 268 -8.33 11.55 -14.21
N CYS A 269 -8.26 11.11 -15.46
CA CYS A 269 -7.65 11.91 -16.51
C CYS A 269 -8.55 13.09 -16.86
N VAL A 270 -7.98 14.27 -16.87
CA VAL A 270 -8.69 15.52 -17.13
C VAL A 270 -8.35 16.04 -18.52
N ALA A 271 -9.36 16.45 -19.26
CA ALA A 271 -9.19 17.17 -20.52
C ALA A 271 -8.52 18.53 -20.29
N ASN A 272 -7.67 18.97 -21.22
CA ASN A 272 -6.88 20.20 -21.05
C ASN A 272 -7.75 21.44 -20.74
N GLU A 273 -8.95 21.50 -21.30
CA GLU A 273 -9.91 22.60 -21.13
C GLU A 273 -10.48 22.67 -19.70
N GLN A 274 -10.45 21.52 -18.99
CA GLN A 274 -10.98 21.42 -17.62
C GLN A 274 -9.90 21.58 -16.55
N ILE A 275 -8.62 21.45 -16.91
CA ILE A 275 -7.50 21.48 -15.96
C ILE A 275 -7.51 22.76 -15.12
N ALA A 276 -7.64 23.93 -15.77
CA ALA A 276 -7.63 25.22 -15.09
C ALA A 276 -8.74 25.29 -14.03
N PHE A 277 -9.97 24.92 -14.40
CA PHE A 277 -11.10 24.88 -13.47
C PHE A 277 -10.87 23.90 -12.32
N MET A 278 -10.50 22.66 -12.64
CA MET A 278 -10.35 21.61 -11.64
C MET A 278 -9.28 21.98 -10.60
N LEU A 279 -8.11 22.44 -11.05
CA LEU A 279 -7.00 22.71 -10.13
C LEU A 279 -7.15 24.04 -9.37
N SER A 280 -7.89 25.02 -9.89
CA SER A 280 -8.12 26.30 -9.18
C SER A 280 -9.35 26.27 -8.28
N SER A 281 -10.41 25.54 -8.66
CA SER A 281 -11.73 25.66 -8.01
C SER A 281 -12.04 24.52 -7.06
N LEU A 282 -11.42 23.34 -7.22
CA LEU A 282 -11.72 22.18 -6.38
C LEU A 282 -10.93 22.11 -5.06
N PRO A 283 -9.80 22.82 -4.83
CA PRO A 283 -9.17 22.85 -3.52
C PRO A 283 -10.16 23.22 -2.41
N ALA A 284 -10.16 22.44 -1.33
CA ALA A 284 -11.05 22.64 -0.17
C ALA A 284 -12.54 22.68 -0.51
N THR A 285 -12.97 21.90 -1.51
CA THR A 285 -14.39 21.81 -1.89
C THR A 285 -14.86 20.37 -1.94
N ILE A 286 -16.18 20.20 -1.88
CA ILE A 286 -16.87 18.96 -2.25
C ILE A 286 -17.46 19.19 -3.64
N TYR A 287 -17.14 18.27 -4.54
CA TYR A 287 -17.51 18.31 -5.94
C TYR A 287 -18.42 17.16 -6.30
N SER A 288 -19.52 17.46 -6.98
CA SER A 288 -20.39 16.42 -7.56
C SER A 288 -19.89 16.07 -8.96
N ARG A 289 -19.39 14.83 -9.11
CA ARG A 289 -18.95 14.30 -10.41
C ARG A 289 -20.11 14.10 -11.38
N THR A 290 -21.31 13.78 -10.86
CA THR A 290 -22.51 13.55 -11.68
C THR A 290 -23.10 14.84 -12.22
N GLN A 291 -23.05 15.92 -11.46
CA GLN A 291 -23.61 17.22 -11.85
C GLN A 291 -22.53 18.26 -12.26
N HIS A 292 -21.25 17.85 -12.22
CA HIS A 292 -20.10 18.69 -12.58
C HIS A 292 -20.09 20.06 -11.89
N LYS A 293 -20.40 20.09 -10.57
CA LYS A 293 -20.45 21.34 -9.80
C LYS A 293 -19.91 21.20 -8.39
N VAL A 294 -19.40 22.28 -7.84
CA VAL A 294 -19.04 22.39 -6.43
C VAL A 294 -20.32 22.52 -5.60
N ILE A 295 -20.49 21.68 -4.59
CA ILE A 295 -21.68 21.64 -3.71
C ILE A 295 -21.43 22.23 -2.33
N ALA A 296 -20.19 22.17 -1.84
CA ALA A 296 -19.81 22.77 -0.57
C ALA A 296 -18.36 23.24 -0.57
N LYS A 297 -18.04 24.21 0.28
CA LYS A 297 -16.68 24.71 0.51
C LYS A 297 -16.29 24.62 1.98
N TRP A 298 -15.02 24.34 2.21
CA TRP A 298 -14.39 24.41 3.52
C TRP A 298 -14.28 25.89 3.96
N PRO A 299 -14.60 26.24 5.22
CA PRO A 299 -14.59 27.63 5.69
C PRO A 299 -13.20 28.16 6.07
N GLY A 300 -12.13 27.45 5.81
CA GLY A 300 -10.77 27.86 6.15
C GLY A 300 -10.17 28.92 5.23
N ASN A 301 -9.00 29.45 5.61
CA ASN A 301 -8.24 30.39 4.80
C ASN A 301 -7.57 29.67 3.64
N ILE A 302 -8.05 29.91 2.41
CA ILE A 302 -7.53 29.28 1.19
C ILE A 302 -6.15 29.82 0.81
N GLU A 303 -5.73 30.98 1.34
CA GLU A 303 -4.43 31.60 1.05
C GLU A 303 -3.23 30.71 1.43
N GLU A 304 -3.40 29.80 2.39
CA GLU A 304 -2.37 28.85 2.81
C GLU A 304 -2.29 27.59 1.93
N TRP A 305 -3.22 27.40 0.99
CA TRP A 305 -3.31 26.20 0.20
C TRP A 305 -2.49 26.31 -1.09
N TYR A 306 -1.55 25.42 -1.28
CA TYR A 306 -0.72 25.34 -2.49
C TYR A 306 -0.44 23.90 -2.86
N TYR A 307 -0.05 23.67 -4.12
CA TYR A 307 0.35 22.35 -4.59
C TYR A 307 1.82 22.08 -4.29
N LYS A 308 2.08 21.08 -3.47
CA LYS A 308 3.42 20.65 -3.09
C LYS A 308 3.80 19.35 -3.78
N PRO A 309 4.96 19.25 -4.45
CA PRO A 309 5.45 17.96 -4.94
C PRO A 309 5.81 17.05 -3.75
N VAL A 310 5.23 15.84 -3.72
CA VAL A 310 5.41 14.89 -2.59
C VAL A 310 6.11 13.62 -3.00
N SER A 311 5.98 13.21 -4.27
CA SER A 311 6.69 12.05 -4.79
C SER A 311 6.97 12.18 -6.28
N PHE A 312 8.06 11.55 -6.68
CA PHE A 312 8.42 11.37 -8.07
C PHE A 312 8.29 9.89 -8.39
N GLY A 313 7.80 9.56 -9.58
CA GLY A 313 7.91 8.20 -10.11
C GLY A 313 9.36 7.72 -10.08
N SER A 314 9.60 6.45 -10.38
CA SER A 314 10.97 5.96 -10.51
C SER A 314 11.72 6.81 -11.56
N LEU A 315 12.85 7.36 -11.16
CA LEU A 315 13.78 8.00 -12.08
C LEU A 315 14.79 6.95 -12.57
N PRO A 316 15.34 7.09 -13.76
CA PRO A 316 16.47 6.27 -14.21
C PRO A 316 17.62 6.31 -13.19
N ASP A 317 18.39 5.22 -13.10
CA ASP A 317 19.53 5.13 -12.19
C ASP A 317 20.51 6.29 -12.41
N GLY A 318 20.90 6.93 -11.32
CA GLY A 318 21.82 8.08 -11.35
C GLY A 318 21.16 9.44 -11.63
N MET A 319 19.85 9.48 -11.92
CA MET A 319 19.10 10.74 -12.01
C MET A 319 18.56 11.16 -10.65
N HIS A 320 18.63 12.45 -10.38
CA HIS A 320 18.12 13.03 -9.14
C HIS A 320 17.21 14.22 -9.43
N ALA A 321 15.99 14.16 -8.91
CA ALA A 321 15.09 15.31 -8.89
C ALA A 321 15.33 16.14 -7.63
N ARG A 322 15.35 17.45 -7.78
CA ARG A 322 15.40 18.41 -6.66
C ARG A 322 14.28 19.43 -6.82
N CYS A 323 13.69 19.83 -5.71
CA CYS A 323 12.76 20.94 -5.64
C CYS A 323 13.51 22.16 -5.13
N PRO A 324 14.01 23.04 -6.01
CA PRO A 324 14.81 24.20 -5.59
C PRO A 324 13.98 25.21 -4.80
N ASN A 325 12.66 25.25 -5.01
CA ASN A 325 11.74 26.09 -4.26
C ASN A 325 10.47 25.29 -3.92
N ILE A 326 10.35 24.93 -2.63
CA ILE A 326 9.24 24.10 -2.15
C ILE A 326 7.89 24.85 -2.27
N ASN A 327 7.90 26.17 -2.13
CA ASN A 327 6.67 27.00 -2.12
C ASN A 327 6.08 27.22 -3.52
N HIS A 328 6.86 27.04 -4.58
CA HIS A 328 6.40 27.26 -5.96
C HIS A 328 6.27 25.98 -6.78
N GLY A 329 6.51 24.80 -6.17
CA GLY A 329 6.31 23.50 -6.83
C GLY A 329 7.20 23.24 -8.05
N SER A 330 8.22 24.07 -8.30
CA SER A 330 9.17 23.84 -9.40
C SER A 330 10.08 22.65 -9.10
N ILE A 331 10.34 21.81 -10.11
CA ILE A 331 11.19 20.64 -10.01
C ILE A 331 12.28 20.75 -11.04
N ARG A 332 13.51 20.41 -10.64
CA ARG A 332 14.66 20.33 -11.53
C ARG A 332 15.23 18.92 -11.51
N ILE A 333 15.41 18.35 -12.69
CA ILE A 333 16.04 17.03 -12.87
C ILE A 333 17.37 17.24 -13.61
N MET A 334 18.46 16.77 -13.01
CA MET A 334 19.77 16.75 -13.66
C MET A 334 19.87 15.52 -14.56
N VAL A 335 20.21 15.74 -15.82
CA VAL A 335 20.34 14.71 -16.84
C VAL A 335 21.78 14.71 -17.36
N MET A 336 22.49 13.60 -17.16
CA MET A 336 23.80 13.39 -17.74
C MET A 336 23.68 12.85 -19.18
N PRO A 337 24.68 13.08 -20.05
CA PRO A 337 24.65 12.54 -21.40
C PRO A 337 24.41 11.02 -21.48
N SER A 338 24.89 10.26 -20.49
CA SER A 338 24.66 8.81 -20.38
C SER A 338 23.21 8.42 -20.17
N HIS A 339 22.37 9.33 -19.70
CA HIS A 339 20.95 9.08 -19.41
C HIS A 339 20.02 9.34 -20.60
N ILE A 340 20.50 10.04 -21.65
CA ILE A 340 19.64 10.51 -22.76
C ILE A 340 18.95 9.34 -23.47
N GLN A 341 19.65 8.22 -23.66
CA GLN A 341 19.06 7.02 -24.27
C GLN A 341 17.89 6.44 -23.46
N GLN A 342 18.02 6.46 -22.13
CA GLN A 342 17.01 5.93 -21.23
C GLN A 342 15.74 6.80 -21.24
N LEU A 343 15.88 8.11 -21.50
CA LEU A 343 14.76 9.05 -21.50
C LEU A 343 13.72 8.77 -22.60
N GLN A 344 14.14 8.20 -23.73
CA GLN A 344 13.24 7.93 -24.87
C GLN A 344 12.14 6.91 -24.55
N SER A 345 12.41 5.98 -23.65
CA SER A 345 11.42 4.97 -23.19
C SER A 345 10.82 5.30 -21.83
N TRP A 346 11.18 6.45 -21.24
CA TRP A 346 10.85 6.76 -19.86
C TRP A 346 9.58 7.60 -19.74
N LYS A 347 8.76 7.28 -18.72
CA LYS A 347 7.62 8.08 -18.29
C LYS A 347 7.95 8.73 -16.94
N PHE A 348 7.93 10.06 -16.90
CA PHE A 348 8.05 10.78 -15.64
C PHE A 348 6.66 10.99 -15.04
N SER A 349 6.52 10.72 -13.76
CA SER A 349 5.29 10.97 -13.01
C SER A 349 5.63 11.80 -11.77
N PHE A 350 4.99 12.97 -11.66
CA PHE A 350 5.14 13.91 -10.55
C PHE A 350 3.82 14.00 -9.82
N TYR A 351 3.83 13.58 -8.56
CA TYR A 351 2.66 13.67 -7.73
C TYR A 351 2.70 14.94 -6.88
N TYR A 352 1.67 15.76 -7.01
CA TYR A 352 1.46 16.97 -6.23
C TYR A 352 0.29 16.77 -5.29
N SER A 353 0.50 17.02 -4.00
CA SER A 353 -0.57 17.07 -3.01
C SER A 353 -0.93 18.51 -2.67
N LEU A 354 -2.18 18.71 -2.35
CA LEU A 354 -2.66 19.98 -1.81
C LEU A 354 -2.17 20.12 -0.37
N HIS A 355 -1.48 21.20 -0.05
CA HIS A 355 -0.97 21.50 1.29
C HIS A 355 -1.87 22.58 1.95
N PRO A 356 -2.12 22.51 3.28
CA PRO A 356 -1.56 21.59 4.27
C PRO A 356 -2.26 20.23 4.33
N MET A 357 -1.52 19.18 4.04
CA MET A 357 -2.03 17.81 4.01
C MET A 357 -2.56 17.32 5.36
N LYS A 358 -2.08 17.90 6.49
CA LYS A 358 -2.59 17.57 7.83
C LYS A 358 -4.07 17.95 8.04
N GLU A 359 -4.55 18.97 7.34
CA GLU A 359 -5.93 19.43 7.41
C GLU A 359 -6.86 18.56 6.56
N TRP A 360 -6.33 17.85 5.55
CA TRP A 360 -7.09 16.97 4.69
C TRP A 360 -7.93 15.95 5.48
N PHE A 361 -7.32 15.33 6.47
CA PHE A 361 -8.01 14.33 7.28
C PHE A 361 -9.18 14.94 8.09
N LYS A 362 -8.97 16.12 8.64
CA LYS A 362 -10.05 16.88 9.31
C LYS A 362 -11.15 17.25 8.33
N PHE A 363 -10.78 17.57 7.10
CA PHE A 363 -11.71 17.90 6.03
C PHE A 363 -12.61 16.71 5.67
N ALA A 364 -12.03 15.53 5.44
CA ALA A 364 -12.77 14.32 5.13
C ALA A 364 -13.74 13.89 6.27
N VAL A 365 -13.28 13.97 7.52
CA VAL A 365 -14.13 13.72 8.70
C VAL A 365 -15.27 14.73 8.79
N SER A 366 -14.96 16.02 8.64
CA SER A 366 -15.96 17.07 8.68
C SER A 366 -17.00 16.93 7.56
N TRP A 367 -16.55 16.57 6.33
CA TRP A 367 -17.46 16.27 5.23
C TRP A 367 -18.43 15.16 5.59
N LEU A 368 -17.92 14.00 6.01
CA LEU A 368 -18.77 12.86 6.30
C LEU A 368 -19.81 13.16 7.40
N LEU A 369 -19.41 13.86 8.45
CA LEU A 369 -20.32 14.28 9.53
C LEU A 369 -21.41 15.25 9.06
N GLN A 370 -21.25 15.94 7.93
CA GLN A 370 -22.18 16.93 7.41
C GLN A 370 -22.83 16.52 6.08
N ALA A 371 -22.40 15.41 5.49
CA ALA A 371 -22.78 15.00 4.15
C ALA A 371 -24.30 14.91 3.96
N HIS A 372 -25.02 14.28 4.92
CA HIS A 372 -26.48 14.19 4.88
C HIS A 372 -27.17 15.55 4.87
N SER A 373 -26.68 16.49 5.69
CA SER A 373 -27.23 17.86 5.74
C SER A 373 -26.98 18.61 4.43
N VAL A 374 -25.73 18.56 3.92
CA VAL A 374 -25.35 19.26 2.69
C VAL A 374 -26.07 18.69 1.47
N LEU A 375 -26.07 17.36 1.31
CA LEU A 375 -26.68 16.68 0.16
C LEU A 375 -28.20 16.86 0.14
N SER A 376 -28.85 16.81 1.30
CA SER A 376 -30.27 17.11 1.43
C SER A 376 -30.61 18.56 1.05
N GLN A 377 -29.81 19.55 1.52
CA GLN A 377 -29.99 20.95 1.13
C GLN A 377 -29.82 21.17 -0.36
N CYS A 378 -28.91 20.43 -0.99
CA CYS A 378 -28.67 20.46 -2.45
C CYS A 378 -29.70 19.62 -3.22
N LYS A 379 -30.65 18.96 -2.57
CA LYS A 379 -31.69 18.10 -3.15
C LYS A 379 -31.16 16.90 -3.94
N TYR A 380 -30.01 16.33 -3.52
CA TYR A 380 -29.47 15.10 -4.08
C TYR A 380 -30.24 13.88 -3.58
N GLN A 381 -30.51 12.94 -4.47
CA GLN A 381 -31.07 11.64 -4.11
C GLN A 381 -29.97 10.74 -3.52
N GLU A 382 -30.33 9.76 -2.68
CA GLU A 382 -29.35 8.89 -1.99
C GLU A 382 -28.46 8.13 -2.99
N ASN A 383 -28.97 7.74 -4.16
CA ASN A 383 -28.18 7.08 -5.23
C ASN A 383 -27.17 8.00 -5.93
N GLU A 384 -27.24 9.32 -5.74
CA GLU A 384 -26.30 10.29 -6.31
C GLU A 384 -25.14 10.62 -5.35
N TRP A 385 -25.23 10.21 -4.08
CA TRP A 385 -24.27 10.60 -3.04
C TRP A 385 -22.85 10.08 -3.30
N GLU A 386 -22.71 8.89 -3.88
CA GLU A 386 -21.42 8.33 -4.28
C GLU A 386 -20.71 9.16 -5.37
N GLY A 387 -21.44 10.02 -6.06
CA GLY A 387 -20.88 11.00 -6.99
C GLY A 387 -20.15 12.16 -6.31
N SER A 388 -20.27 12.30 -4.98
CA SER A 388 -19.60 13.36 -4.23
C SER A 388 -18.14 12.99 -3.97
N SER A 389 -17.24 13.91 -4.34
CA SER A 389 -15.79 13.69 -4.18
C SER A 389 -15.09 14.94 -3.66
N SER A 390 -13.88 14.74 -3.15
CA SER A 390 -12.99 15.81 -2.77
C SER A 390 -11.62 15.60 -3.40
N MET A 391 -11.04 16.67 -3.93
CA MET A 391 -9.72 16.63 -4.56
C MET A 391 -8.63 16.90 -3.52
N TYR A 392 -7.59 16.08 -3.50
CA TYR A 392 -6.45 16.25 -2.59
C TYR A 392 -5.10 16.41 -3.31
N GLY A 393 -5.08 16.27 -4.63
CA GLY A 393 -3.88 16.45 -5.42
C GLY A 393 -4.06 16.03 -6.88
N PHE A 394 -2.96 15.98 -7.58
CA PHE A 394 -2.93 15.54 -8.98
C PHE A 394 -1.58 14.92 -9.32
N MET A 395 -1.55 14.17 -10.41
CA MET A 395 -0.35 13.61 -11.00
C MET A 395 -0.10 14.25 -12.38
N LEU A 396 1.07 14.83 -12.56
CA LEU A 396 1.57 15.28 -13.86
C LEU A 396 2.44 14.16 -14.43
N ASN A 397 2.00 13.61 -15.56
CA ASN A 397 2.74 12.62 -16.32
C ASN A 397 3.35 13.27 -17.55
N LEU A 398 4.66 13.05 -17.76
CA LEU A 398 5.36 13.40 -19.00
C LEU A 398 5.75 12.12 -19.73
N GLN A 399 5.31 11.98 -20.97
CA GLN A 399 5.60 10.83 -21.82
C GLN A 399 6.36 11.29 -23.06
N CYS A 400 7.46 10.63 -23.38
CA CYS A 400 8.26 10.94 -24.56
C CYS A 400 7.44 10.78 -25.84
N THR A 401 7.51 11.79 -26.73
CA THR A 401 6.85 11.78 -28.05
C THR A 401 7.75 11.35 -29.18
N ASP A 402 9.06 11.45 -29.01
CA ASP A 402 10.05 11.29 -30.08
C ASP A 402 10.54 9.84 -30.24
N SER A 403 9.71 8.84 -29.91
CA SER A 403 10.07 7.42 -29.91
C SER A 403 10.48 6.85 -31.30
N CYS A 404 10.39 7.66 -32.36
CA CYS A 404 10.63 7.24 -33.75
C CYS A 404 11.82 7.91 -34.43
N LEU A 405 12.55 8.78 -33.76
CA LEU A 405 13.72 9.40 -34.40
C LEU A 405 14.90 8.41 -34.40
N PRO A 406 15.43 8.02 -35.62
CA PRO A 406 16.61 7.18 -35.67
C PRO A 406 17.77 7.91 -35.00
N TRP A 407 18.39 7.26 -34.07
CA TRP A 407 19.56 7.76 -33.34
C TRP A 407 20.62 8.22 -34.31
N ARG A 408 20.74 9.51 -34.53
CA ARG A 408 22.02 10.04 -35.03
C ARG A 408 22.98 9.94 -33.85
N LYS A 409 24.02 9.10 -33.98
CA LYS A 409 25.19 9.11 -33.08
C LYS A 409 25.74 10.53 -33.07
N SER A 410 25.15 11.41 -32.27
CA SER A 410 25.73 12.69 -32.02
C SER A 410 27.02 12.42 -31.25
N ASN A 411 28.15 12.84 -31.78
CA ASN A 411 29.41 12.90 -31.06
C ASN A 411 29.25 13.93 -29.92
N ILE A 412 28.46 13.60 -28.90
CA ILE A 412 28.27 14.48 -27.74
C ILE A 412 29.53 14.41 -26.90
N SER A 413 30.49 15.27 -27.29
CA SER A 413 31.73 15.53 -26.54
C SER A 413 31.45 16.32 -25.22
N THR A 414 30.20 16.70 -24.92
CA THR A 414 29.91 17.53 -23.75
C THR A 414 29.75 16.64 -22.53
N LYS A 415 30.71 16.68 -21.61
CA LYS A 415 30.66 16.07 -20.28
C LYS A 415 29.72 16.83 -19.31
N LYS A 416 29.08 17.91 -19.77
CA LYS A 416 28.28 18.79 -18.94
C LYS A 416 26.85 18.26 -18.82
N PRO A 417 26.24 18.33 -17.62
CA PRO A 417 24.83 17.98 -17.44
C PRO A 417 23.91 19.00 -18.10
N VAL A 418 22.71 18.56 -18.47
CA VAL A 418 21.57 19.41 -18.84
C VAL A 418 20.47 19.23 -17.82
N TYR A 419 19.53 20.16 -17.81
CA TYR A 419 18.49 20.17 -16.78
C TYR A 419 17.12 20.20 -17.42
N LEU A 420 16.25 19.27 -16.95
CA LEU A 420 14.83 19.31 -17.23
C LEU A 420 14.13 20.04 -16.06
N PHE A 421 13.48 21.14 -16.36
CA PHE A 421 12.70 21.90 -15.41
C PHE A 421 11.22 21.61 -15.61
N ILE A 422 10.51 21.36 -14.52
CA ILE A 422 9.04 21.33 -14.49
C ILE A 422 8.57 22.69 -14.03
N GLN A 423 7.65 23.30 -14.79
CA GLN A 423 7.15 24.63 -14.49
C GLN A 423 6.44 24.67 -13.14
N PRO A 424 6.53 25.78 -12.40
CA PRO A 424 5.81 25.96 -11.14
C PRO A 424 4.31 25.86 -11.37
N ILE A 425 3.63 25.28 -10.39
CA ILE A 425 2.17 25.18 -10.40
C ILE A 425 1.59 26.50 -9.91
N PRO A 426 0.60 27.09 -10.60
CA PRO A 426 -0.08 28.28 -10.11
C PRO A 426 -0.70 28.06 -8.73
N HIS A 427 -0.81 29.13 -7.96
CA HIS A 427 -1.52 29.08 -6.69
C HIS A 427 -3.04 28.95 -6.93
N PRO A 428 -3.81 28.20 -6.10
CA PRO A 428 -5.26 28.09 -6.27
C PRO A 428 -6.01 29.42 -6.36
N LEU A 429 -5.49 30.48 -5.74
CA LEU A 429 -6.06 31.84 -5.79
C LEU A 429 -5.58 32.69 -6.97
N ASP A 430 -4.66 32.21 -7.79
CA ASP A 430 -4.21 32.95 -8.95
C ASP A 430 -5.38 33.20 -9.92
N HIS A 431 -5.29 34.31 -10.66
CA HIS A 431 -6.32 34.68 -11.61
C HIS A 431 -6.49 33.58 -12.68
N LYS A 432 -7.72 33.43 -13.15
CA LYS A 432 -8.09 32.43 -14.17
C LYS A 432 -7.15 32.44 -15.37
N SER A 433 -6.73 33.62 -15.85
CA SER A 433 -5.81 33.73 -17.00
C SER A 433 -4.44 33.05 -16.76
N VAL A 434 -3.92 33.05 -15.53
CA VAL A 434 -2.69 32.38 -15.16
C VAL A 434 -2.87 30.87 -15.25
N TRP A 435 -3.99 30.36 -14.73
CA TRP A 435 -4.37 28.96 -14.81
C TRP A 435 -4.61 28.49 -16.24
N ASP A 436 -5.33 29.29 -17.05
CA ASP A 436 -5.58 28.97 -18.47
C ASP A 436 -4.26 28.93 -19.26
N ALA A 437 -3.37 29.90 -19.04
CA ALA A 437 -2.04 29.92 -19.66
C ALA A 437 -1.20 28.71 -19.24
N TRP A 438 -1.22 28.36 -17.96
CA TRP A 438 -0.52 27.17 -17.46
C TRP A 438 -1.15 25.90 -18.02
N ALA A 439 -2.48 25.78 -18.05
CA ALA A 439 -3.16 24.57 -18.54
C ALA A 439 -2.88 24.29 -20.01
N GLN A 440 -2.81 25.33 -20.85
CA GLN A 440 -2.54 25.23 -22.28
C GLN A 440 -1.04 25.20 -22.63
N GLY A 441 -0.19 25.78 -21.76
CA GLY A 441 1.24 25.90 -21.95
C GLY A 441 1.99 24.57 -21.77
N ARG A 442 3.28 24.59 -22.18
CA ARG A 442 4.20 23.50 -21.85
C ARG A 442 4.36 23.41 -20.33
N LYS A 443 4.47 22.20 -19.81
CA LYS A 443 4.66 21.95 -18.38
C LYS A 443 6.13 21.78 -17.99
N TYR A 444 7.03 21.83 -18.97
CA TYR A 444 8.46 21.61 -18.80
C TYR A 444 9.27 22.40 -19.82
N PHE A 445 10.54 22.60 -19.52
CA PHE A 445 11.52 23.10 -20.49
C PHE A 445 12.91 22.50 -20.20
N TRP A 446 13.76 22.52 -21.21
CA TRP A 446 15.16 22.14 -21.08
C TRP A 446 16.03 23.38 -20.89
N SER A 447 17.10 23.26 -20.09
CA SER A 447 18.11 24.32 -19.91
C SER A 447 19.51 23.71 -19.82
N SER A 448 20.50 24.38 -20.33
CA SER A 448 21.91 24.12 -20.07
C SER A 448 22.40 24.77 -18.79
N ASP A 449 21.62 25.71 -18.24
CA ASP A 449 21.92 26.42 -17.02
C ASP A 449 21.25 25.77 -15.81
N TYR A 450 22.02 25.65 -14.73
CA TYR A 450 21.58 25.09 -13.47
C TYR A 450 20.43 25.88 -12.81
N SER A 451 20.40 27.20 -13.04
CA SER A 451 19.35 28.08 -12.48
C SER A 451 18.03 28.01 -13.27
N GLY A 452 18.08 27.57 -14.55
CA GLY A 452 16.93 27.56 -15.45
C GLY A 452 16.50 28.95 -15.92
N CYS A 453 17.41 29.94 -15.89
CA CYS A 453 17.10 31.30 -16.34
C CYS A 453 16.90 31.38 -17.85
N GLU A 454 17.49 30.46 -18.61
CA GLU A 454 17.38 30.42 -20.05
C GLU A 454 16.80 29.07 -20.50
N GLU A 455 15.69 29.13 -21.23
CA GLU A 455 15.14 27.96 -21.92
C GLU A 455 16.02 27.62 -23.14
N MET A 456 16.34 26.34 -23.29
CA MET A 456 17.12 25.84 -24.42
C MET A 456 16.30 25.96 -25.71
N SER A 457 16.96 26.49 -26.81
CA SER A 457 16.31 26.52 -28.10
C SER A 457 15.98 25.12 -28.62
N GLU A 458 14.97 25.00 -29.47
CA GLU A 458 14.57 23.75 -30.08
C GLU A 458 15.68 23.10 -30.89
N ASP A 459 16.45 23.90 -31.65
CA ASP A 459 17.59 23.42 -32.43
C ASP A 459 18.71 22.84 -31.55
N THR A 460 18.98 23.49 -30.41
CA THR A 460 19.95 23.00 -29.43
C THR A 460 19.44 21.70 -28.79
N ARG A 461 18.16 21.64 -28.42
CA ARG A 461 17.51 20.46 -27.88
C ARG A 461 17.66 19.25 -28.81
N LEU A 462 17.33 19.45 -30.10
CA LEU A 462 17.44 18.42 -31.13
C LEU A 462 18.88 18.00 -31.38
N SER A 463 19.82 18.97 -31.41
CA SER A 463 21.26 18.69 -31.62
C SER A 463 21.85 17.84 -30.48
N LEU A 464 21.34 17.99 -29.26
CA LEU A 464 21.73 17.21 -28.09
C LEU A 464 20.97 15.90 -27.98
N GLY A 465 20.00 15.60 -28.87
CA GLY A 465 19.17 14.40 -28.82
C GLY A 465 18.24 14.33 -27.63
N LEU A 466 17.90 15.48 -27.02
CA LEU A 466 16.99 15.54 -25.88
C LEU A 466 15.55 15.39 -26.35
N PRO A 467 14.75 14.52 -25.69
CA PRO A 467 13.37 14.26 -26.09
C PRO A 467 12.43 15.43 -25.82
N SER A 468 11.33 15.48 -26.57
CA SER A 468 10.12 16.20 -26.19
C SER A 468 9.14 15.28 -25.48
N PHE A 469 8.26 15.88 -24.67
CA PHE A 469 7.27 15.15 -23.90
C PHE A 469 5.86 15.71 -24.13
N THR A 470 4.89 14.83 -24.20
CA THR A 470 3.49 15.17 -23.97
C THR A 470 3.20 15.16 -22.47
N SER A 471 2.39 16.10 -22.02
CA SER A 471 1.95 16.18 -20.63
C SER A 471 0.51 15.70 -20.49
N ARG A 472 0.25 14.92 -19.43
CA ARG A 472 -1.09 14.47 -19.06
C ARG A 472 -1.28 14.72 -17.57
N ILE A 473 -2.43 15.24 -17.19
CA ILE A 473 -2.81 15.48 -15.79
C ILE A 473 -3.90 14.52 -15.38
N GLU A 474 -3.69 13.88 -14.24
CA GLU A 474 -4.63 12.99 -13.60
C GLU A 474 -4.94 13.53 -12.20
N ILE A 475 -6.21 13.84 -11.93
CA ILE A 475 -6.63 14.39 -10.64
C ILE A 475 -6.89 13.25 -9.67
N SER A 476 -6.36 13.39 -8.46
CA SER A 476 -6.63 12.49 -7.34
C SER A 476 -7.87 12.97 -6.60
N GLN A 477 -8.91 12.15 -6.64
CA GLN A 477 -10.17 12.41 -5.96
C GLN A 477 -10.49 11.30 -4.98
N ASP A 478 -10.90 11.69 -3.78
CA ASP A 478 -11.43 10.80 -2.76
C ASP A 478 -12.95 10.84 -2.77
N TRP A 479 -13.56 9.66 -2.63
CA TRP A 479 -15.00 9.51 -2.59
C TRP A 479 -15.41 8.38 -1.64
N TRP A 480 -16.67 8.33 -1.27
CA TRP A 480 -17.23 7.38 -0.30
C TRP A 480 -18.46 6.70 -0.89
N ASP A 481 -18.65 5.44 -0.55
CA ASP A 481 -19.82 4.66 -0.98
C ASP A 481 -21.03 4.87 -0.05
N CYS A 482 -22.18 4.37 -0.47
CA CYS A 482 -23.43 4.49 0.29
C CYS A 482 -23.34 3.84 1.67
N THR A 483 -22.51 2.80 1.85
CA THR A 483 -22.38 2.11 3.16
C THR A 483 -21.72 3.01 4.19
N VAL A 484 -20.76 3.86 3.77
CA VAL A 484 -20.14 4.88 4.60
C VAL A 484 -21.18 5.91 5.04
N TYR A 485 -21.92 6.48 4.10
CA TYR A 485 -22.95 7.48 4.42
C TYR A 485 -24.01 6.91 5.37
N ASN A 486 -24.47 5.68 5.15
CA ASN A 486 -25.42 5.01 6.03
C ASN A 486 -24.85 4.78 7.44
N SER A 487 -23.58 4.38 7.55
CA SER A 487 -22.92 4.22 8.86
C SER A 487 -22.84 5.55 9.62
N ILE A 488 -22.53 6.63 8.92
CA ILE A 488 -22.51 7.98 9.51
C ILE A 488 -23.91 8.43 9.95
N LYS A 489 -24.95 8.15 9.15
CA LYS A 489 -26.34 8.41 9.52
C LYS A 489 -26.73 7.71 10.83
N GLN A 490 -26.40 6.43 10.94
CA GLN A 490 -26.65 5.66 12.16
C GLN A 490 -25.88 6.23 13.35
N LEU A 491 -24.62 6.68 13.14
CA LEU A 491 -23.81 7.29 14.19
C LEU A 491 -24.42 8.58 14.73
N HIS A 492 -25.01 9.43 13.88
CA HIS A 492 -25.77 10.61 14.29
C HIS A 492 -26.94 10.21 15.20
N ILE A 493 -27.77 9.26 14.75
CA ILE A 493 -28.96 8.81 15.46
C ILE A 493 -28.61 8.23 16.85
N LEU A 494 -27.58 7.37 16.92
CA LEU A 494 -27.13 6.78 18.18
C LEU A 494 -26.61 7.81 19.19
N ASN A 495 -26.05 8.93 18.70
CA ASN A 495 -25.60 10.02 19.57
C ASN A 495 -26.70 11.08 19.82
N GLY A 496 -27.96 10.82 19.43
CA GLY A 496 -29.09 11.70 19.67
C GLY A 496 -29.15 12.93 18.74
N PHE A 497 -28.43 12.91 17.61
CA PHE A 497 -28.42 14.01 16.65
C PHE A 497 -29.25 13.71 15.39
N ASN A 498 -29.80 14.76 14.81
CA ASN A 498 -30.47 14.66 13.51
C ASN A 498 -29.44 14.69 12.37
N PRO A 499 -29.36 13.65 11.51
CA PRO A 499 -28.42 13.60 10.39
C PRO A 499 -28.57 14.77 9.39
N LEU A 500 -29.75 15.38 9.29
CA LEU A 500 -30.03 16.51 8.41
C LEU A 500 -29.57 17.87 8.97
N LYS A 501 -28.96 17.86 10.17
CA LYS A 501 -28.38 19.05 10.81
C LYS A 501 -26.87 18.90 10.98
N THR A 502 -26.20 20.00 11.26
CA THR A 502 -24.74 20.07 11.45
C THR A 502 -24.32 20.02 12.93
N ASP A 503 -25.29 19.90 13.85
CA ASP A 503 -25.07 20.00 15.31
C ASP A 503 -24.06 18.94 15.81
N PHE A 504 -24.08 17.74 15.21
CA PHE A 504 -23.14 16.68 15.58
C PHE A 504 -21.69 17.02 15.20
N ALA A 505 -21.45 17.55 13.99
CA ALA A 505 -20.14 18.01 13.58
C ALA A 505 -19.62 19.13 14.49
N GLN A 506 -20.50 20.07 14.88
CA GLN A 506 -20.18 21.14 15.82
C GLN A 506 -19.82 20.63 17.20
N SER A 507 -20.59 19.66 17.73
CA SER A 507 -20.32 19.05 19.04
C SER A 507 -18.97 18.34 19.12
N LEU A 508 -18.48 17.86 17.98
CA LEU A 508 -17.14 17.24 17.86
C LEU A 508 -16.04 18.26 17.49
N GLY A 509 -16.34 19.57 17.42
CA GLY A 509 -15.38 20.64 17.16
C GLY A 509 -14.99 20.81 15.69
N PHE A 510 -15.78 20.28 14.75
CA PHE A 510 -15.52 20.45 13.32
C PHE A 510 -16.17 21.72 12.77
N SER A 511 -15.46 22.38 11.87
CA SER A 511 -15.96 23.57 11.17
C SER A 511 -17.09 23.20 10.21
N ILE A 512 -18.07 24.11 10.08
CA ILE A 512 -19.24 23.88 9.25
C ILE A 512 -18.96 24.30 7.80
N LEU A 513 -19.24 23.40 6.88
CA LEU A 513 -19.09 23.62 5.44
C LEU A 513 -20.10 24.66 4.94
N LYS A 514 -19.63 25.55 4.06
CA LYS A 514 -20.50 26.48 3.36
C LYS A 514 -21.13 25.78 2.15
N VAL A 515 -22.44 25.54 2.20
CA VAL A 515 -23.19 24.99 1.08
C VAL A 515 -23.28 26.02 -0.05
N ILE A 516 -23.02 25.56 -1.28
CA ILE A 516 -23.11 26.40 -2.48
C ILE A 516 -24.43 26.04 -3.18
N GLY A 517 -25.46 26.88 -2.97
CA GLY A 517 -26.77 26.69 -3.59
C GLY A 517 -26.75 26.92 -5.10
N ASN A 518 -27.79 26.44 -5.79
CA ASN A 518 -27.95 26.54 -7.25
C ASN A 518 -27.95 27.98 -7.82
N GLY A 519 -28.02 29.02 -7.00
CA GLY A 519 -28.07 30.42 -7.45
C GLY A 519 -26.72 31.11 -7.68
N ALA A 520 -25.62 30.57 -7.13
CA ALA A 520 -24.30 31.23 -7.17
C ALA A 520 -23.38 30.78 -8.34
N GLN A 521 -23.85 29.89 -9.21
CA GLN A 521 -23.02 29.26 -10.24
C GLN A 521 -23.29 29.69 -11.69
N SER A 522 -24.04 30.77 -11.93
CA SER A 522 -24.50 31.12 -13.31
C SER A 522 -23.36 31.51 -14.28
N GLU A 523 -22.15 31.83 -13.80
CA GLU A 523 -21.05 32.23 -14.69
C GLU A 523 -20.09 31.08 -15.06
N ASN A 524 -19.94 30.06 -14.23
CA ASN A 524 -18.96 28.95 -14.47
C ASN A 524 -19.57 27.70 -15.12
N ALA A 525 -20.90 27.56 -15.10
CA ALA A 525 -21.57 26.34 -15.62
C ALA A 525 -21.67 26.27 -17.16
N LYS A 526 -21.36 27.38 -17.88
CA LYS A 526 -21.40 27.39 -19.35
C LYS A 526 -20.23 26.68 -20.03
N ILE A 527 -19.14 26.43 -19.29
CA ILE A 527 -17.90 25.84 -19.85
C ILE A 527 -17.93 24.29 -19.87
N LEU A 528 -18.79 23.66 -19.08
CA LEU A 528 -18.84 22.19 -18.94
C LEU A 528 -19.89 21.51 -19.85
N LYS A 529 -20.54 22.23 -20.73
CA LYS A 529 -21.57 21.70 -21.68
C LYS A 529 -21.12 21.67 -23.15
N LEU A 530 -19.82 21.72 -23.42
CA LEU A 530 -19.29 21.54 -24.78
C LEU A 530 -18.55 20.19 -24.90
#